data_acc82a35d8c94405b7b2054ae42f18eb
#
_entry.id   acc82a35d8c94405b7b2054ae42f18eb
#
_cell.length_a   1.000
_cell.length_b   1.000
_cell.length_c   1.000
_cell.angle_alpha   90.00
_cell.angle_beta   90.00
_cell.angle_gamma   90.00
#
_symmetry.space_group_name_H-M   'P 1'
#
loop_
_entity.id
_entity.type
_entity.pdbx_description
1 polymer ?
#
loop_
_entity_poly.entity_id
_entity_poly.type
_entity_poly.pdbx_seq_one_letter_code
_entity_poly.pdbx_strand_id
1 'polypeptide(L)'
;KIKKNNYMRISFAIESIHSYSLIHDDLPSMDNDDYRRGKLSTHKKFNEAVAILAGDALHDLAFEILSDIKTHPSSKRRILIINELAKTLGSKGLAGGQSLDLLYENKIISTSKIIKMYKMKTSELFSFCCVAPFIIANKNKKEIKFAYDFGQIFGLLFQITDDLLDEDQDFKSLGKTPGKDKKQGKSTLSSLKNREKIKIFCMNEIKKFENRNNKYLIKNHL
;
A
#
# COMPACT_ATOMS: atom_id res chain seq x y z
N LYS A 1 9.21 24.89 -1.24
CA LYS A 1 10.07 23.93 -0.52
C LYS A 1 9.34 23.47 0.73
N ILE A 2 9.14 22.18 0.95
CA ILE A 2 8.47 21.66 2.16
C ILE A 2 9.48 21.71 3.32
N LYS A 3 9.06 22.17 4.50
CA LYS A 3 9.92 22.19 5.70
C LYS A 3 10.18 20.75 6.18
N LYS A 4 11.38 20.48 6.71
CA LYS A 4 11.80 19.15 7.18
C LYS A 4 10.78 18.51 8.14
N ASN A 5 10.32 19.24 9.13
CA ASN A 5 9.37 18.73 10.11
C ASN A 5 8.02 18.29 9.51
N ASN A 6 7.56 18.97 8.44
CA ASN A 6 6.28 18.64 7.82
C ASN A 6 6.32 17.28 7.14
N TYR A 7 7.37 17.01 6.33
CA TYR A 7 7.46 15.71 5.67
C TYR A 7 7.78 14.58 6.66
N MET A 8 8.59 14.81 7.69
CA MET A 8 8.86 13.81 8.73
C MET A 8 7.59 13.37 9.45
N ARG A 9 6.71 14.32 9.82
CA ARG A 9 5.43 14.02 10.46
C ARG A 9 4.50 13.22 9.54
N ILE A 10 4.43 13.59 8.27
CA ILE A 10 3.64 12.87 7.26
C ILE A 10 4.19 11.45 7.08
N SER A 11 5.51 11.30 6.95
CA SER A 11 6.14 9.98 6.83
C SER A 11 5.89 9.11 8.05
N PHE A 12 5.91 9.68 9.26
CA PHE A 12 5.59 8.95 10.48
C PHE A 12 4.12 8.50 10.51
N ALA A 13 3.18 9.35 10.08
CA ALA A 13 1.78 8.98 9.97
C ALA A 13 1.59 7.83 8.95
N ILE A 14 2.27 7.88 7.81
CA ILE A 14 2.24 6.81 6.80
C ILE A 14 2.79 5.50 7.37
N GLU A 15 3.92 5.53 8.07
CA GLU A 15 4.51 4.33 8.69
C GLU A 15 3.62 3.78 9.81
N SER A 16 2.92 4.64 10.57
CA SER A 16 1.93 4.22 11.56
C SER A 16 0.79 3.43 10.89
N ILE A 17 0.27 3.91 9.77
CA ILE A 17 -0.74 3.20 8.98
C ILE A 17 -0.20 1.90 8.41
N HIS A 18 1.02 1.90 7.86
CA HIS A 18 1.64 0.69 7.35
C HIS A 18 1.84 -0.35 8.45
N SER A 19 2.32 0.07 9.62
CA SER A 19 2.50 -0.83 10.77
C SER A 19 1.16 -1.38 11.29
N TYR A 20 0.13 -0.52 11.38
CA TYR A 20 -1.24 -0.93 11.69
C TYR A 20 -1.72 -2.03 10.75
N SER A 21 -1.61 -1.80 9.42
CA SER A 21 -2.11 -2.76 8.44
C SER A 21 -1.40 -4.11 8.53
N LEU A 22 -0.08 -4.12 8.76
CA LEU A 22 0.68 -5.36 8.94
C LEU A 22 0.30 -6.11 10.22
N ILE A 23 0.09 -5.39 11.35
CA ILE A 23 -0.32 -5.99 12.62
C ILE A 23 -1.68 -6.67 12.48
N HIS A 24 -2.64 -6.01 11.80
CA HIS A 24 -3.97 -6.57 11.58
C HIS A 24 -3.98 -7.68 10.53
N ASP A 25 -3.18 -7.56 9.46
CA ASP A 25 -3.03 -8.63 8.47
C ASP A 25 -2.48 -9.92 9.10
N ASP A 26 -1.59 -9.83 10.09
CA ASP A 26 -1.00 -11.00 10.75
C ASP A 26 -1.97 -11.74 11.69
N LEU A 27 -3.13 -11.16 12.04
CA LEU A 27 -4.08 -11.77 12.98
C LEU A 27 -4.61 -13.13 12.48
N PRO A 28 -5.01 -14.05 13.39
CA PRO A 28 -5.58 -15.35 13.03
C PRO A 28 -6.82 -15.27 12.14
N SER A 29 -7.59 -14.19 12.24
CA SER A 29 -8.77 -13.92 11.40
C SER A 29 -8.45 -13.40 10.01
N MET A 30 -7.19 -13.14 9.72
CA MET A 30 -6.66 -12.63 8.45
C MET A 30 -5.64 -13.64 7.89
N ASP A 31 -4.37 -13.24 7.76
CA ASP A 31 -3.34 -14.09 7.17
C ASP A 31 -2.78 -15.15 8.15
N ASN A 32 -3.05 -15.03 9.45
CA ASN A 32 -2.54 -15.90 10.51
C ASN A 32 -1.01 -16.12 10.42
N ASP A 33 -0.25 -15.00 10.40
CA ASP A 33 1.19 -15.03 10.25
C ASP A 33 1.91 -15.08 11.61
N ASP A 34 2.78 -16.09 11.79
CA ASP A 34 3.56 -16.23 13.02
C ASP A 34 4.77 -15.28 13.07
N TYR A 35 5.28 -14.88 11.90
CA TYR A 35 6.49 -14.07 11.78
C TYR A 35 6.31 -12.89 10.83
N ARG A 36 6.86 -11.74 11.23
CA ARG A 36 6.95 -10.52 10.41
C ARG A 36 8.34 -9.90 10.52
N ARG A 37 9.01 -9.67 9.40
CA ARG A 37 10.38 -9.12 9.36
C ARG A 37 11.37 -9.91 10.25
N GLY A 38 11.24 -11.24 10.28
CA GLY A 38 12.10 -12.15 11.04
C GLY A 38 11.84 -12.20 12.55
N LYS A 39 10.77 -11.55 13.03
CA LYS A 39 10.36 -11.55 14.44
C LYS A 39 8.96 -12.13 14.56
N LEU A 40 8.59 -12.62 15.75
CA LEU A 40 7.22 -13.02 16.02
C LEU A 40 6.26 -11.85 15.74
N SER A 41 5.16 -12.14 15.07
CA SER A 41 4.06 -11.19 14.88
C SER A 41 3.49 -10.73 16.22
N THR A 42 2.77 -9.61 16.23
CA THR A 42 2.32 -8.99 17.50
C THR A 42 1.39 -9.92 18.27
N HIS A 43 0.45 -10.58 17.59
CA HIS A 43 -0.48 -11.50 18.27
C HIS A 43 0.22 -12.75 18.81
N LYS A 44 1.30 -13.23 18.18
CA LYS A 44 2.09 -14.38 18.68
C LYS A 44 3.00 -13.98 19.83
N LYS A 45 3.57 -12.78 19.79
CA LYS A 45 4.48 -12.30 20.83
C LYS A 45 3.74 -11.90 22.12
N PHE A 46 2.55 -11.35 21.98
CA PHE A 46 1.74 -10.86 23.11
C PHE A 46 0.42 -11.65 23.18
N ASN A 47 -0.63 -11.18 22.49
CA ASN A 47 -1.91 -11.85 22.26
C ASN A 47 -2.71 -11.08 21.21
N GLU A 48 -3.86 -11.62 20.78
CA GLU A 48 -4.73 -11.01 19.78
C GLU A 48 -5.31 -9.66 20.21
N ALA A 49 -5.75 -9.54 21.47
CA ALA A 49 -6.31 -8.30 21.99
C ALA A 49 -5.29 -7.15 21.93
N VAL A 50 -4.03 -7.41 22.32
CA VAL A 50 -2.95 -6.43 22.19
C VAL A 50 -2.68 -6.07 20.74
N ALA A 51 -2.71 -7.04 19.82
CA ALA A 51 -2.50 -6.78 18.40
C ALA A 51 -3.61 -5.89 17.80
N ILE A 52 -4.87 -6.17 18.11
CA ILE A 52 -6.02 -5.36 17.67
C ILE A 52 -5.86 -3.92 18.19
N LEU A 53 -5.69 -3.75 19.51
CA LEU A 53 -5.60 -2.43 20.13
C LEU A 53 -4.35 -1.64 19.69
N ALA A 54 -3.23 -2.31 19.45
CA ALA A 54 -2.03 -1.67 18.91
C ALA A 54 -2.24 -1.17 17.49
N GLY A 55 -2.93 -1.94 16.65
CA GLY A 55 -3.33 -1.52 15.32
C GLY A 55 -4.25 -0.31 15.36
N ASP A 56 -5.32 -0.35 16.17
CA ASP A 56 -6.26 0.77 16.33
C ASP A 56 -5.55 2.04 16.79
N ALA A 57 -4.68 1.93 17.80
CA ALA A 57 -3.92 3.06 18.31
C ALA A 57 -2.97 3.68 17.26
N LEU A 58 -2.32 2.86 16.43
CA LEU A 58 -1.46 3.34 15.34
C LEU A 58 -2.27 4.00 14.22
N HIS A 59 -3.46 3.46 13.91
CA HIS A 59 -4.38 4.05 12.97
C HIS A 59 -4.80 5.46 13.43
N ASP A 60 -5.27 5.60 14.67
CA ASP A 60 -5.72 6.88 15.22
C ASP A 60 -4.57 7.88 15.36
N LEU A 61 -3.38 7.42 15.76
CA LEU A 61 -2.17 8.24 15.85
C LEU A 61 -1.83 8.89 14.50
N ALA A 62 -2.03 8.20 13.39
CA ALA A 62 -1.78 8.79 12.07
C ALA A 62 -2.70 10.00 11.80
N PHE A 63 -3.98 9.90 12.15
CA PHE A 63 -4.94 11.01 12.01
C PHE A 63 -4.66 12.15 12.98
N GLU A 64 -4.28 11.84 14.22
CA GLU A 64 -3.83 12.83 15.22
C GLU A 64 -2.65 13.64 14.65
N ILE A 65 -1.60 12.97 14.17
CA ILE A 65 -0.43 13.63 13.59
C ILE A 65 -0.79 14.52 12.40
N LEU A 66 -1.63 14.03 11.48
CA LEU A 66 -2.00 14.78 10.29
C LEU A 66 -2.91 15.97 10.61
N SER A 67 -3.69 15.92 11.67
CA SER A 67 -4.57 17.01 12.13
C SER A 67 -3.82 18.13 12.87
N ASP A 68 -2.65 17.83 13.45
CA ASP A 68 -1.87 18.77 14.25
C ASP A 68 -1.36 19.95 13.41
N ILE A 69 -1.42 21.17 13.99
CA ILE A 69 -0.90 22.41 13.40
C ILE A 69 0.60 22.32 13.07
N LYS A 70 1.36 21.51 13.82
CA LYS A 70 2.79 21.25 13.57
C LYS A 70 3.03 20.51 12.26
N THR A 71 2.04 19.76 11.73
CA THR A 71 2.14 19.09 10.42
C THR A 71 1.99 20.11 9.29
N HIS A 72 1.05 21.04 9.40
CA HIS A 72 0.94 22.17 8.48
C HIS A 72 0.11 23.30 9.10
N PRO A 73 0.51 24.60 8.99
CA PRO A 73 -0.23 25.70 9.59
C PRO A 73 -1.64 25.86 9.00
N SER A 74 -1.83 25.58 7.70
CA SER A 74 -3.15 25.69 7.06
C SER A 74 -4.04 24.50 7.41
N SER A 75 -5.17 24.75 8.09
CA SER A 75 -6.21 23.76 8.38
C SER A 75 -6.76 23.13 7.11
N LYS A 76 -6.93 23.92 6.04
CA LYS A 76 -7.37 23.43 4.74
C LYS A 76 -6.46 22.30 4.21
N ARG A 77 -5.12 22.43 4.37
CA ARG A 77 -4.18 21.39 3.93
C ARG A 77 -4.26 20.16 4.82
N ARG A 78 -4.40 20.34 6.13
CA ARG A 78 -4.59 19.21 7.03
C ARG A 78 -5.87 18.42 6.73
N ILE A 79 -6.99 19.12 6.49
CA ILE A 79 -8.25 18.47 6.10
C ILE A 79 -8.12 17.74 4.77
N LEU A 80 -7.45 18.32 3.77
CA LEU A 80 -7.26 17.65 2.46
C LEU A 80 -6.42 16.37 2.60
N ILE A 81 -5.32 16.39 3.35
CA ILE A 81 -4.49 15.20 3.52
C ILE A 81 -5.19 14.11 4.34
N ILE A 82 -5.94 14.50 5.38
CA ILE A 82 -6.75 13.57 6.19
C ILE A 82 -7.84 12.91 5.32
N ASN A 83 -8.56 13.71 4.52
CA ASN A 83 -9.58 13.18 3.62
C ASN A 83 -9.00 12.22 2.57
N GLU A 84 -7.82 12.52 2.05
CA GLU A 84 -7.14 11.65 1.10
C GLU A 84 -6.70 10.33 1.77
N LEU A 85 -6.12 10.41 2.98
CA LEU A 85 -5.78 9.21 3.75
C LEU A 85 -7.03 8.37 4.06
N ALA A 86 -8.11 8.97 4.51
CA ALA A 86 -9.36 8.26 4.82
C ALA A 86 -9.91 7.49 3.60
N LYS A 87 -9.85 8.10 2.39
CA LYS A 87 -10.23 7.42 1.14
C LYS A 87 -9.30 6.25 0.82
N THR A 88 -7.99 6.46 0.99
CA THR A 88 -6.96 5.44 0.79
C THR A 88 -7.16 4.21 1.67
N LEU A 89 -7.62 4.41 2.91
CA LEU A 89 -7.80 3.32 3.89
C LEU A 89 -9.18 2.65 3.81
N GLY A 90 -10.16 3.34 3.26
CA GLY A 90 -11.58 2.94 3.31
C GLY A 90 -11.95 1.74 2.43
N SER A 91 -13.27 1.56 2.27
CA SER A 91 -13.87 0.45 1.51
C SER A 91 -13.52 0.40 0.03
N LYS A 92 -13.07 1.51 -0.56
CA LYS A 92 -12.59 1.60 -1.95
C LYS A 92 -11.06 1.61 -2.04
N GLY A 93 -10.37 1.52 -0.92
CA GLY A 93 -8.93 1.48 -0.78
C GLY A 93 -8.48 0.23 -0.03
N LEU A 94 -7.55 0.39 0.92
CA LEU A 94 -6.84 -0.69 1.60
C LEU A 94 -7.80 -1.71 2.24
N ALA A 95 -8.75 -1.28 3.06
CA ALA A 95 -9.70 -2.18 3.73
C ALA A 95 -10.56 -2.97 2.73
N GLY A 96 -11.05 -2.31 1.66
CA GLY A 96 -11.77 -2.99 0.59
C GLY A 96 -10.88 -3.96 -0.19
N GLY A 97 -9.62 -3.61 -0.42
CA GLY A 97 -8.63 -4.48 -1.05
C GLY A 97 -8.35 -5.73 -0.23
N GLN A 98 -8.15 -5.59 1.08
CA GLN A 98 -7.98 -6.71 2.02
C GLN A 98 -9.21 -7.61 2.06
N SER A 99 -10.41 -7.03 2.07
CA SER A 99 -11.66 -7.80 1.98
C SER A 99 -11.76 -8.63 0.69
N LEU A 100 -11.31 -8.07 -0.45
CA LEU A 100 -11.27 -8.80 -1.71
C LEU A 100 -10.20 -9.91 -1.70
N ASP A 101 -9.05 -9.69 -1.08
CA ASP A 101 -7.98 -10.68 -0.93
C ASP A 101 -8.50 -11.93 -0.22
N LEU A 102 -9.11 -11.77 0.95
CA LEU A 102 -9.75 -12.85 1.70
C LEU A 102 -10.91 -13.51 0.93
N LEU A 103 -11.77 -12.69 0.28
CA LEU A 103 -12.90 -13.21 -0.50
C LEU A 103 -12.45 -14.09 -1.68
N TYR A 104 -11.27 -13.84 -2.22
CA TYR A 104 -10.74 -14.52 -3.41
C TYR A 104 -9.89 -15.76 -3.07
N GLU A 105 -9.62 -16.05 -1.81
CA GLU A 105 -8.92 -17.27 -1.38
C GLU A 105 -9.63 -18.51 -1.91
N ASN A 106 -8.83 -19.47 -2.39
CA ASN A 106 -9.29 -20.73 -2.98
C ASN A 106 -10.28 -20.58 -4.16
N LYS A 107 -10.25 -19.41 -4.85
CA LYS A 107 -11.13 -19.15 -6.00
C LYS A 107 -10.31 -18.86 -7.26
N ILE A 108 -10.79 -19.36 -8.39
CA ILE A 108 -10.28 -18.98 -9.70
C ILE A 108 -10.97 -17.68 -10.11
N ILE A 109 -10.21 -16.59 -10.18
CA ILE A 109 -10.72 -15.27 -10.56
C ILE A 109 -9.98 -14.70 -11.77
N SER A 110 -10.58 -13.74 -12.45
CA SER A 110 -9.97 -13.13 -13.63
C SER A 110 -8.79 -12.20 -13.26
N THR A 111 -7.83 -12.07 -14.18
CA THR A 111 -6.71 -11.13 -14.06
C THR A 111 -7.16 -9.71 -13.69
N SER A 112 -8.27 -9.24 -14.25
CA SER A 112 -8.79 -7.89 -13.96
C SER A 112 -9.22 -7.72 -12.49
N LYS A 113 -9.79 -8.76 -11.87
CA LYS A 113 -10.16 -8.76 -10.45
C LYS A 113 -8.92 -8.77 -9.55
N ILE A 114 -7.88 -9.55 -9.89
CA ILE A 114 -6.59 -9.54 -9.18
C ILE A 114 -5.96 -8.15 -9.23
N ILE A 115 -5.87 -7.55 -10.41
CA ILE A 115 -5.31 -6.20 -10.58
C ILE A 115 -6.12 -5.15 -9.78
N LYS A 116 -7.44 -5.26 -9.77
CA LYS A 116 -8.28 -4.38 -8.94
C LYS A 116 -7.96 -4.52 -7.45
N MET A 117 -7.85 -5.75 -6.96
CA MET A 117 -7.49 -6.06 -5.58
C MET A 117 -6.11 -5.49 -5.21
N TYR A 118 -5.07 -5.71 -6.04
CA TYR A 118 -3.74 -5.16 -5.83
C TYR A 118 -3.74 -3.62 -5.76
N LYS A 119 -4.48 -2.98 -6.68
CA LYS A 119 -4.61 -1.52 -6.66
C LYS A 119 -5.24 -1.02 -5.36
N MET A 120 -6.28 -1.68 -4.89
CA MET A 120 -6.96 -1.30 -3.64
C MET A 120 -6.11 -1.62 -2.40
N LYS A 121 -5.61 -2.87 -2.27
CA LYS A 121 -4.86 -3.33 -1.10
C LYS A 121 -3.50 -2.63 -0.96
N THR A 122 -2.79 -2.43 -2.07
CA THR A 122 -1.40 -1.98 -2.06
C THR A 122 -1.20 -0.63 -2.73
N SER A 123 -1.66 -0.43 -3.99
CA SER A 123 -1.32 0.78 -4.73
C SER A 123 -1.94 2.06 -4.15
N GLU A 124 -3.09 1.99 -3.47
CA GLU A 124 -3.71 3.17 -2.86
C GLU A 124 -2.79 3.82 -1.81
N LEU A 125 -2.14 3.03 -0.94
CA LEU A 125 -1.21 3.59 0.05
C LEU A 125 0.05 4.17 -0.61
N PHE A 126 0.59 3.53 -1.65
CA PHE A 126 1.68 4.10 -2.46
C PHE A 126 1.27 5.41 -3.12
N SER A 127 0.04 5.49 -3.64
CA SER A 127 -0.50 6.73 -4.20
C SER A 127 -0.60 7.83 -3.16
N PHE A 128 -1.06 7.52 -1.97
CA PHE A 128 -1.09 8.47 -0.86
C PHE A 128 0.31 8.99 -0.51
N CYS A 129 1.32 8.11 -0.43
CA CYS A 129 2.72 8.51 -0.21
C CYS A 129 3.20 9.52 -1.25
N CYS A 130 2.84 9.33 -2.51
CA CYS A 130 3.21 10.23 -3.60
C CYS A 130 2.41 11.55 -3.57
N VAL A 131 1.12 11.49 -3.27
CA VAL A 131 0.19 12.65 -3.29
C VAL A 131 0.37 13.58 -2.10
N ALA A 132 0.64 13.04 -0.92
CA ALA A 132 0.71 13.81 0.33
C ALA A 132 1.69 15.00 0.26
N PRO A 133 2.93 14.87 -0.27
CA PRO A 133 3.84 16.01 -0.44
C PRO A 133 3.29 17.07 -1.40
N PHE A 134 2.56 16.68 -2.43
CA PHE A 134 1.98 17.62 -3.41
C PHE A 134 0.83 18.44 -2.80
N ILE A 135 0.00 17.82 -1.96
CA ILE A 135 -1.05 18.51 -1.20
C ILE A 135 -0.43 19.55 -0.27
N ILE A 136 0.59 19.17 0.51
CA ILE A 136 1.28 20.06 1.45
C ILE A 136 2.00 21.20 0.71
N ALA A 137 2.61 20.91 -0.43
CA ALA A 137 3.28 21.93 -1.27
C ALA A 137 2.31 22.80 -2.08
N ASN A 138 1.00 22.66 -1.89
CA ASN A 138 -0.01 23.41 -2.63
C ASN A 138 0.06 23.26 -4.15
N LYS A 139 0.38 22.07 -4.61
CA LYS A 139 0.46 21.78 -6.03
C LYS A 139 -0.93 21.77 -6.69
N ASN A 140 -0.97 21.98 -7.99
CA ASN A 140 -2.23 22.00 -8.74
C ASN A 140 -2.78 20.58 -8.96
N LYS A 141 -4.04 20.49 -9.40
CA LYS A 141 -4.75 19.21 -9.61
C LYS A 141 -4.05 18.28 -10.60
N LYS A 142 -3.38 18.82 -11.64
CA LYS A 142 -2.67 18.01 -12.64
C LYS A 142 -1.42 17.36 -12.03
N GLU A 143 -0.67 18.12 -11.24
CA GLU A 143 0.51 17.61 -10.53
C GLU A 143 0.10 16.55 -9.49
N ILE A 144 -0.97 16.77 -8.73
CA ILE A 144 -1.52 15.78 -7.78
C ILE A 144 -1.98 14.52 -8.51
N LYS A 145 -2.66 14.66 -9.66
CA LYS A 145 -3.09 13.50 -10.47
C LYS A 145 -1.89 12.71 -10.99
N PHE A 146 -0.84 13.37 -11.45
CA PHE A 146 0.40 12.71 -11.87
C PHE A 146 1.02 11.91 -10.71
N ALA A 147 1.13 12.51 -9.52
CA ALA A 147 1.67 11.83 -8.33
C ALA A 147 0.82 10.61 -7.94
N TYR A 148 -0.51 10.72 -8.03
CA TYR A 148 -1.43 9.62 -7.80
C TYR A 148 -1.20 8.47 -8.79
N ASP A 149 -1.15 8.79 -10.10
CA ASP A 149 -0.96 7.79 -11.15
C ASP A 149 0.40 7.11 -11.05
N PHE A 150 1.45 7.85 -10.64
CA PHE A 150 2.77 7.29 -10.36
C PHE A 150 2.71 6.29 -9.20
N GLY A 151 2.07 6.67 -8.09
CA GLY A 151 1.89 5.77 -6.94
C GLY A 151 1.09 4.52 -7.29
N GLN A 152 0.05 4.65 -8.16
CA GLN A 152 -0.75 3.52 -8.63
C GLN A 152 0.07 2.50 -9.40
N ILE A 153 0.92 2.94 -10.33
CA ILE A 153 1.76 2.02 -11.11
C ILE A 153 2.88 1.43 -10.24
N PHE A 154 3.51 2.27 -9.40
CA PHE A 154 4.58 1.81 -8.53
C PHE A 154 4.08 0.73 -7.55
N GLY A 155 2.95 0.96 -6.87
CA GLY A 155 2.37 -0.01 -5.94
C GLY A 155 1.90 -1.29 -6.62
N LEU A 156 1.38 -1.20 -7.86
CA LEU A 156 1.02 -2.39 -8.64
C LEU A 156 2.25 -3.24 -8.98
N LEU A 157 3.32 -2.61 -9.45
CA LEU A 157 4.58 -3.32 -9.75
C LEU A 157 5.21 -3.90 -8.50
N PHE A 158 5.16 -3.17 -7.38
CA PHE A 158 5.64 -3.64 -6.08
C PHE A 158 4.92 -4.93 -5.67
N GLN A 159 3.58 -4.94 -5.70
CA GLN A 159 2.81 -6.13 -5.32
C GLN A 159 3.11 -7.34 -6.22
N ILE A 160 3.18 -7.12 -7.55
CA ILE A 160 3.52 -8.19 -8.49
C ILE A 160 4.92 -8.75 -8.20
N THR A 161 5.87 -7.90 -7.83
CA THR A 161 7.22 -8.31 -7.48
C THR A 161 7.25 -9.08 -6.15
N ASP A 162 6.47 -8.64 -5.16
CA ASP A 162 6.34 -9.33 -3.86
C ASP A 162 5.81 -10.76 -4.05
N ASP A 163 4.74 -10.92 -4.85
CA ASP A 163 4.19 -12.25 -5.18
C ASP A 163 5.20 -13.18 -5.87
N LEU A 164 6.01 -12.63 -6.79
CA LEU A 164 7.05 -13.41 -7.48
C LEU A 164 8.19 -13.81 -6.53
N LEU A 165 8.52 -12.95 -5.57
CA LEU A 165 9.55 -13.23 -4.57
C LEU A 165 9.08 -14.25 -3.52
N ASP A 166 7.80 -14.26 -3.17
CA ASP A 166 7.23 -15.25 -2.25
C ASP A 166 7.34 -16.69 -2.79
N GLU A 167 7.34 -16.84 -4.13
CA GLU A 167 7.52 -18.13 -4.79
C GLU A 167 8.98 -18.62 -4.77
N ASP A 168 9.97 -17.72 -4.74
CA ASP A 168 11.38 -18.02 -5.02
C ASP A 168 12.29 -18.01 -3.79
N GLN A 169 11.91 -17.29 -2.71
CA GLN A 169 12.84 -16.99 -1.62
C GLN A 169 12.60 -17.90 -0.41
N ASP A 170 13.68 -18.10 0.35
CA ASP A 170 13.67 -18.78 1.65
C ASP A 170 13.29 -17.82 2.80
N PHE A 171 13.06 -18.40 3.99
CA PHE A 171 12.71 -17.65 5.20
C PHE A 171 13.72 -16.56 5.56
N LYS A 172 15.04 -16.82 5.35
CA LYS A 172 16.07 -15.83 5.70
C LYS A 172 15.99 -14.57 4.85
N SER A 173 15.60 -14.72 3.58
CA SER A 173 15.50 -13.60 2.63
C SER A 173 14.18 -12.84 2.79
N LEU A 174 13.06 -13.53 3.06
CA LEU A 174 11.72 -12.93 3.14
C LEU A 174 11.41 -12.35 4.53
N GLY A 175 11.96 -12.92 5.61
CA GLY A 175 11.60 -12.56 7.00
C GLY A 175 10.14 -12.88 7.37
N LYS A 176 9.44 -13.65 6.52
CA LYS A 176 8.10 -14.22 6.69
C LYS A 176 8.09 -15.68 6.24
N THR A 177 7.05 -16.45 6.50
CA THR A 177 6.93 -17.85 6.08
C THR A 177 6.84 -17.94 4.54
N PRO A 178 7.77 -18.62 3.84
CA PRO A 178 7.78 -18.71 2.39
C PRO A 178 6.64 -19.57 1.84
N GLY A 179 6.18 -19.29 0.60
CA GLY A 179 5.16 -20.06 -0.09
C GLY A 179 3.81 -20.07 0.63
N LYS A 180 3.55 -19.06 1.46
CA LYS A 180 2.33 -18.95 2.24
C LYS A 180 1.13 -18.63 1.37
N ASP A 181 1.29 -17.76 0.37
CA ASP A 181 0.24 -17.39 -0.57
C ASP A 181 -0.34 -18.62 -1.25
N LYS A 182 0.51 -19.56 -1.67
CA LYS A 182 0.09 -20.82 -2.27
C LYS A 182 -0.61 -21.75 -1.27
N LYS A 183 -0.12 -21.82 -0.02
CA LYS A 183 -0.73 -22.65 1.04
C LYS A 183 -2.09 -22.13 1.47
N GLN A 184 -2.28 -20.82 1.50
CA GLN A 184 -3.55 -20.15 1.81
C GLN A 184 -4.51 -20.09 0.61
N GLY A 185 -4.08 -20.55 -0.58
CA GLY A 185 -4.89 -20.48 -1.78
C GLY A 185 -5.13 -19.06 -2.28
N LYS A 186 -4.19 -18.14 -2.03
CA LYS A 186 -4.31 -16.74 -2.49
C LYS A 186 -4.32 -16.66 -4.00
N SER A 187 -5.20 -15.83 -4.51
CA SER A 187 -5.32 -15.55 -5.95
C SER A 187 -4.30 -14.50 -6.37
N THR A 188 -3.14 -14.93 -6.82
CA THR A 188 -2.05 -14.07 -7.28
C THR A 188 -1.96 -14.00 -8.81
N LEU A 189 -1.29 -12.99 -9.35
CA LEU A 189 -1.04 -12.91 -10.79
C LEU A 189 -0.11 -14.04 -11.26
N SER A 190 0.83 -14.47 -10.44
CA SER A 190 1.76 -15.57 -10.69
C SER A 190 1.04 -16.92 -10.78
N SER A 191 -0.05 -17.12 -10.03
CA SER A 191 -0.89 -18.33 -10.14
C SER A 191 -1.62 -18.45 -11.48
N LEU A 192 -1.82 -17.35 -12.21
CA LEU A 192 -2.54 -17.31 -13.48
C LEU A 192 -1.64 -17.21 -14.72
N LYS A 193 -0.41 -16.72 -14.58
CA LYS A 193 0.46 -16.38 -15.70
C LYS A 193 1.90 -16.77 -15.41
N ASN A 194 2.60 -17.24 -16.46
CA ASN A 194 4.04 -17.45 -16.35
C ASN A 194 4.80 -16.09 -16.29
N ARG A 195 6.04 -16.12 -15.83
CA ARG A 195 6.89 -14.94 -15.59
C ARG A 195 7.06 -14.05 -16.82
N GLU A 196 7.22 -14.62 -18.00
CA GLU A 196 7.36 -13.82 -19.25
C GLU A 196 6.09 -13.01 -19.53
N LYS A 197 4.91 -13.59 -19.37
CA LYS A 197 3.63 -12.89 -19.52
C LYS A 197 3.45 -11.79 -18.46
N ILE A 198 3.91 -12.03 -17.23
CA ILE A 198 3.90 -11.03 -16.16
C ILE A 198 4.83 -9.88 -16.50
N LYS A 199 6.06 -10.14 -16.95
CA LYS A 199 7.02 -9.14 -17.39
C LYS A 199 6.45 -8.26 -18.50
N ILE A 200 5.88 -8.88 -19.54
CA ILE A 200 5.23 -8.15 -20.65
C ILE A 200 4.09 -7.28 -20.12
N PHE A 201 3.27 -7.80 -19.20
CA PHE A 201 2.19 -7.05 -18.56
C PHE A 201 2.73 -5.81 -17.83
N CYS A 202 3.77 -5.96 -16.99
CA CYS A 202 4.40 -4.85 -16.26
C CYS A 202 4.94 -3.79 -17.22
N MET A 203 5.67 -4.20 -18.25
CA MET A 203 6.19 -3.27 -19.25
C MET A 203 5.07 -2.49 -19.98
N ASN A 204 3.97 -3.15 -20.30
CA ASN A 204 2.81 -2.51 -20.91
C ASN A 204 2.14 -1.49 -19.98
N GLU A 205 2.02 -1.80 -18.68
CA GLU A 205 1.47 -0.84 -17.72
C GLU A 205 2.38 0.39 -17.54
N ILE A 206 3.70 0.20 -17.51
CA ILE A 206 4.69 1.31 -17.50
C ILE A 206 4.51 2.18 -18.74
N LYS A 207 4.51 1.59 -19.96
CA LYS A 207 4.30 2.32 -21.20
C LYS A 207 2.97 3.08 -21.23
N LYS A 208 1.89 2.51 -20.70
CA LYS A 208 0.60 3.20 -20.58
C LYS A 208 0.68 4.42 -19.67
N PHE A 209 1.43 4.32 -18.56
CA PHE A 209 1.67 5.46 -17.67
C PHE A 209 2.49 6.55 -18.35
N GLU A 210 3.60 6.19 -19.00
CA GLU A 210 4.47 7.11 -19.73
C GLU A 210 3.70 7.86 -20.82
N ASN A 211 2.95 7.14 -21.66
CA ASN A 211 2.17 7.75 -22.73
C ASN A 211 1.12 8.74 -22.23
N ARG A 212 0.43 8.41 -21.11
CA ARG A 212 -0.55 9.32 -20.50
C ARG A 212 0.08 10.57 -19.89
N ASN A 213 1.32 10.47 -19.43
CA ASN A 213 2.01 11.52 -18.71
C ASN A 213 3.18 12.16 -19.48
N ASN A 214 3.37 11.82 -20.76
CA ASN A 214 4.53 12.20 -21.57
C ASN A 214 4.82 13.72 -21.51
N LYS A 215 3.78 14.56 -21.67
CA LYS A 215 3.94 16.03 -21.59
C LYS A 215 4.47 16.51 -20.24
N TYR A 216 4.12 15.81 -19.16
CA TYR A 216 4.60 16.14 -17.81
C TYR A 216 6.03 15.65 -17.60
N LEU A 217 6.33 14.44 -18.05
CA LEU A 217 7.66 13.82 -17.96
C LEU A 217 8.70 14.66 -18.71
N ILE A 218 8.43 15.00 -19.97
CA ILE A 218 9.32 15.83 -20.80
C ILE A 218 9.55 17.20 -20.16
N LYS A 219 8.49 17.86 -19.65
CA LYS A 219 8.60 19.19 -19.05
C LYS A 219 9.47 19.21 -17.79
N ASN A 220 9.52 18.12 -17.03
CA ASN A 220 10.23 18.03 -15.76
C ASN A 220 11.52 17.20 -15.83
N HIS A 221 11.96 16.82 -17.04
CA HIS A 221 13.18 16.00 -17.27
C HIS A 221 13.16 14.69 -16.48
N LEU A 222 12.00 14.02 -16.40
CA LEU A 222 11.79 12.74 -15.72
C LEU A 222 11.68 11.59 -16.72
#